data_82be67b7543cc587cb4803f9ac5cb904
#
_entry.id   82be67b7543cc587cb4803f9ac5cb904
#
_cell.length_a   1.000
_cell.length_b   1.000
_cell.length_c   1.000
_cell.angle_alpha   90.00
_cell.angle_beta   90.00
_cell.angle_gamma   90.00
#
_symmetry.space_group_name_H-M   'P 1'
#
loop_
_entity.id
_entity.type
_entity.pdbx_description
1 polymer ?
#
loop_
_entity_poly.entity_id
_entity_poly.type
_entity_poly.pdbx_seq_one_letter_code
_entity_poly.pdbx_strand_id
1 'polypeptide(L)'
;MIYEFRTYQIKTGSLQKVMSLFKDKIEGRNTISKLGAFWYTEIGHLNQIIHVWPYESMEHRNDSREEAINKNLWPPDSAEYMVKMNTEFWKPVSFSPKW
;
A
#
# COMPACT_ATOMS: atom_id res chain seq x y z
N MET A 1 -14.36 -9.12 4.82
CA MET A 1 -13.15 -8.51 4.19
C MET A 1 -13.25 -7.00 4.24
N ILE A 2 -12.16 -6.35 4.59
CA ILE A 2 -11.96 -4.90 4.45
C ILE A 2 -10.75 -4.69 3.55
N TYR A 3 -10.72 -3.54 2.90
CA TYR A 3 -9.64 -3.21 1.97
C TYR A 3 -9.06 -1.86 2.39
N GLU A 4 -7.78 -1.86 2.72
CA GLU A 4 -7.06 -0.63 3.06
C GLU A 4 -6.49 -0.03 1.78
N PHE A 5 -6.92 1.19 1.46
CA PHE A 5 -6.42 1.97 0.33
C PHE A 5 -5.47 3.02 0.87
N ARG A 6 -4.23 2.94 0.47
CA ARG A 6 -3.20 3.89 0.88
C ARG A 6 -2.77 4.70 -0.33
N THR A 7 -3.08 6.00 -0.31
CA THR A 7 -2.78 6.91 -1.41
C THR A 7 -1.69 7.87 -0.97
N TYR A 8 -0.59 7.91 -1.71
CA TYR A 8 0.56 8.76 -1.39
C TYR A 8 0.86 9.69 -2.54
N GLN A 9 1.09 10.97 -2.20
CA GLN A 9 1.65 11.95 -3.11
C GLN A 9 3.16 11.93 -2.96
N ILE A 10 3.87 11.71 -4.05
CA ILE A 10 5.33 11.55 -4.09
C ILE A 10 5.97 12.83 -4.59
N LYS A 11 7.14 13.18 -4.08
CA LYS A 11 7.92 14.32 -4.58
C LYS A 11 8.19 14.18 -6.06
N THR A 12 8.06 15.27 -6.80
CA THR A 12 8.34 15.31 -8.24
C THR A 12 9.75 14.76 -8.52
N GLY A 13 9.84 13.84 -9.47
CA GLY A 13 11.11 13.21 -9.86
C GLY A 13 11.49 11.99 -9.03
N SER A 14 10.71 11.64 -7.99
CA SER A 14 11.05 10.54 -7.08
C SER A 14 10.20 9.29 -7.28
N LEU A 15 9.25 9.29 -8.21
CA LEU A 15 8.30 8.18 -8.36
C LEU A 15 8.99 6.84 -8.63
N GLN A 16 9.95 6.81 -9.55
CA GLN A 16 10.66 5.57 -9.89
C GLN A 16 11.45 5.04 -8.71
N LYS A 17 12.09 5.92 -7.96
CA LYS A 17 12.83 5.54 -6.75
C LYS A 17 11.90 4.92 -5.72
N VAL A 18 10.75 5.54 -5.47
CA VAL A 18 9.76 5.05 -4.51
C VAL A 18 9.22 3.68 -4.95
N MET A 19 8.84 3.54 -6.21
CA MET A 19 8.34 2.25 -6.72
C MET A 19 9.36 1.14 -6.57
N SER A 20 10.65 1.43 -6.81
CA SER A 20 11.72 0.48 -6.62
C SER A 20 11.86 0.04 -5.16
N LEU A 21 11.77 0.99 -4.22
CA LEU A 21 11.85 0.70 -2.79
C LEU A 21 10.71 -0.21 -2.34
N PHE A 22 9.49 0.06 -2.82
CA PHE A 22 8.33 -0.80 -2.53
C PHE A 22 8.49 -2.18 -3.15
N LYS A 23 8.90 -2.25 -4.41
CA LYS A 23 9.09 -3.51 -5.12
C LYS A 23 10.05 -4.44 -4.37
N ASP A 24 11.13 -3.90 -3.83
CA ASP A 24 12.13 -4.68 -3.10
C ASP A 24 11.57 -5.28 -1.80
N LYS A 25 10.52 -4.67 -1.22
CA LYS A 25 9.92 -5.11 0.04
C LYS A 25 8.68 -6.00 -0.13
N ILE A 26 8.05 -6.00 -1.31
CA ILE A 26 6.76 -6.68 -1.50
C ILE A 26 6.87 -8.18 -1.27
N GLU A 27 7.91 -8.84 -1.75
CA GLU A 27 8.06 -10.29 -1.59
C GLU A 27 8.03 -10.70 -0.13
N GLY A 28 8.81 -10.03 0.72
CA GLY A 28 8.84 -10.29 2.15
C GLY A 28 7.51 -9.97 2.82
N ARG A 29 6.91 -8.83 2.45
CA ARG A 29 5.61 -8.41 3.01
C ARG A 29 4.51 -9.40 2.68
N ASN A 30 4.52 -9.96 1.47
CA ASN A 30 3.53 -10.94 1.03
C ASN A 30 3.56 -12.25 1.81
N THR A 31 4.63 -12.54 2.54
CA THR A 31 4.68 -13.73 3.41
C THR A 31 3.75 -13.58 4.61
N ILE A 32 3.35 -12.36 4.96
CA ILE A 32 2.49 -12.06 6.10
C ILE A 32 1.06 -11.76 5.64
N SER A 33 0.89 -10.80 4.73
CA SER A 33 -0.39 -10.53 4.10
C SER A 33 -0.12 -10.03 2.68
N LYS A 34 -0.90 -10.51 1.72
CA LYS A 34 -0.65 -10.26 0.30
C LYS A 34 -1.15 -8.90 -0.14
N LEU A 35 -0.35 -8.24 -0.95
CA LEU A 35 -0.76 -7.03 -1.66
C LEU A 35 -1.93 -7.36 -2.60
N GLY A 36 -2.96 -6.51 -2.59
CA GLY A 36 -4.11 -6.66 -3.48
C GLY A 36 -3.89 -5.98 -4.82
N ALA A 37 -3.37 -4.75 -4.79
CA ALA A 37 -3.09 -3.97 -6.00
C ALA A 37 -2.11 -2.85 -5.69
N PHE A 38 -1.40 -2.39 -6.71
CA PHE A 38 -0.48 -1.27 -6.59
C PHE A 38 -0.47 -0.53 -7.93
N TRP A 39 -0.94 0.73 -7.92
CA TRP A 39 -1.07 1.54 -9.13
C TRP A 39 -0.39 2.89 -8.97
N TYR A 40 -0.05 3.51 -10.09
CA TYR A 40 0.41 4.89 -10.11
C TYR A 40 -0.46 5.68 -11.09
N THR A 41 -0.49 7.00 -10.93
CA THR A 41 -1.27 7.85 -11.82
C THR A 41 -0.54 8.04 -13.14
N GLU A 42 -1.14 7.59 -14.24
CA GLU A 42 -0.62 7.79 -15.59
C GLU A 42 -1.04 9.15 -16.11
N ILE A 43 -2.32 9.48 -15.96
CA ILE A 43 -2.92 10.76 -16.37
C ILE A 43 -3.79 11.22 -15.21
N GLY A 44 -3.73 12.51 -14.90
CA GLY A 44 -4.49 13.12 -13.80
C GLY A 44 -3.55 13.73 -12.79
N HIS A 45 -3.78 13.46 -11.50
CA HIS A 45 -2.92 13.94 -10.42
C HIS A 45 -1.61 13.16 -10.43
N LEU A 46 -0.57 13.72 -11.05
CA LEU A 46 0.72 13.05 -11.24
C LEU A 46 1.49 12.82 -9.94
N ASN A 47 2.49 11.95 -10.01
CA ASN A 47 3.36 11.59 -8.86
C ASN A 47 2.58 11.01 -7.69
N GLN A 48 1.54 10.24 -8.00
CA GLN A 48 0.68 9.63 -7.01
C GLN A 48 0.71 8.11 -7.16
N ILE A 49 0.79 7.42 -6.04
CA ILE A 49 0.63 5.96 -5.99
C ILE A 49 -0.53 5.61 -5.09
N ILE A 50 -1.16 4.49 -5.38
CA ILE A 50 -2.19 3.91 -4.52
C ILE A 50 -1.93 2.41 -4.41
N HIS A 51 -1.96 1.89 -3.18
CA HIS A 51 -1.85 0.46 -2.99
C HIS A 51 -2.96 -0.04 -2.07
N VAL A 52 -3.40 -1.25 -2.33
CA VAL A 52 -4.59 -1.84 -1.71
C VAL A 52 -4.20 -3.12 -0.98
N TRP A 53 -4.55 -3.19 0.29
CA TRP A 53 -4.26 -4.33 1.15
C TRP A 53 -5.57 -4.94 1.67
N PRO A 54 -5.93 -6.14 1.21
CA PRO A 54 -7.11 -6.82 1.74
C PRO A 54 -6.80 -7.48 3.09
N TYR A 55 -7.73 -7.34 4.03
CA TYR A 55 -7.65 -7.98 5.34
C TYR A 55 -9.01 -8.58 5.70
N GLU A 56 -9.00 -9.64 6.49
CA GLU A 56 -10.23 -10.25 6.96
C GLU A 56 -10.95 -9.35 7.96
N SER A 57 -10.19 -8.59 8.76
CA SER A 57 -10.71 -7.72 9.81
C SER A 57 -9.68 -6.65 10.15
N MET A 58 -10.08 -5.67 10.95
CA MET A 58 -9.15 -4.66 11.47
C MET A 58 -8.09 -5.30 12.37
N GLU A 59 -8.47 -6.31 13.16
CA GLU A 59 -7.53 -7.05 14.01
C GLU A 59 -6.48 -7.75 13.16
N HIS A 60 -6.89 -8.44 12.10
CA HIS A 60 -5.98 -9.08 11.14
C HIS A 60 -5.00 -8.07 10.55
N ARG A 61 -5.51 -6.89 10.17
CA ARG A 61 -4.68 -5.81 9.65
C ARG A 61 -3.63 -5.35 10.67
N ASN A 62 -4.06 -5.10 11.91
CA ASN A 62 -3.16 -4.60 12.95
C ASN A 62 -2.07 -5.63 13.28
N ASP A 63 -2.44 -6.90 13.40
CA ASP A 63 -1.50 -7.98 13.68
C ASP A 63 -0.50 -8.17 12.53
N SER A 64 -0.96 -8.11 11.29
CA SER A 64 -0.11 -8.25 10.11
C SER A 64 0.92 -7.13 10.02
N ARG A 65 0.51 -5.89 10.28
CA ARG A 65 1.42 -4.74 10.25
C ARG A 65 2.45 -4.82 11.37
N GLU A 66 2.03 -5.19 12.58
CA GLU A 66 2.94 -5.35 13.71
C GLU A 66 3.98 -6.43 13.43
N GLU A 67 3.55 -7.57 12.90
CA GLU A 67 4.46 -8.65 12.54
C GLU A 67 5.48 -8.21 11.48
N ALA A 68 5.02 -7.49 10.46
CA ALA A 68 5.89 -6.99 9.39
C ALA A 68 6.96 -6.04 9.92
N ILE A 69 6.58 -5.14 10.82
CA ILE A 69 7.50 -4.19 11.46
C ILE A 69 8.50 -4.96 12.33
N ASN A 70 8.03 -5.87 13.17
CA ASN A 70 8.89 -6.63 14.09
C ASN A 70 9.91 -7.51 13.36
N LYS A 71 9.56 -8.01 12.17
CA LYS A 71 10.45 -8.80 11.32
C LYS A 71 11.29 -7.96 10.37
N ASN A 72 11.18 -6.64 10.46
CA ASN A 72 11.87 -5.70 9.58
C ASN A 72 11.59 -5.94 8.09
N LEU A 73 10.36 -6.34 7.77
CA LEU A 73 9.91 -6.58 6.40
C LEU A 73 9.19 -5.37 5.81
N TRP A 74 8.79 -4.42 6.66
CA TRP A 74 7.99 -3.26 6.27
C TRP A 74 8.11 -2.16 7.32
N PRO A 75 7.99 -0.86 7.00
CA PRO A 75 7.76 -0.30 5.66
C PRO A 75 9.07 -0.14 4.86
N PRO A 76 8.96 0.18 3.55
CA PRO A 76 10.13 0.63 2.79
C PRO A 76 10.66 1.95 3.34
N ASP A 77 11.96 2.20 3.15
CA ASP A 77 12.59 3.46 3.59
C ASP A 77 12.31 4.55 2.55
N SER A 78 11.07 5.05 2.54
CA SER A 78 10.57 5.99 1.52
C SER A 78 10.00 7.28 2.08
N ALA A 79 10.05 7.47 3.40
CA ALA A 79 9.39 8.61 4.07
C ALA A 79 9.86 9.97 3.53
N GLU A 80 11.14 10.12 3.20
CA GLU A 80 11.68 11.38 2.71
C GLU A 80 11.10 11.82 1.36
N TYR A 81 10.50 10.88 0.60
CA TYR A 81 9.91 11.17 -0.71
C TYR A 81 8.42 11.45 -0.64
N MET A 82 7.81 11.33 0.54
CA MET A 82 6.37 11.51 0.70
C MET A 82 6.01 12.97 0.91
N VAL A 83 5.06 13.47 0.12
CA VAL A 83 4.50 14.81 0.30
C VAL A 83 3.22 14.73 1.13
N LYS A 84 2.38 13.74 0.85
CA LYS A 84 1.11 13.54 1.53
C LYS A 84 0.78 12.06 1.55
N MET A 85 0.21 11.59 2.65
CA MET A 85 -0.22 10.21 2.82
C MET A 85 -1.65 10.18 3.29
N ASN A 86 -2.45 9.28 2.71
CA ASN A 86 -3.85 9.10 3.07
C ASN A 86 -4.17 7.61 3.15
N THR A 87 -4.96 7.23 4.16
CA THR A 87 -5.39 5.85 4.37
C THR A 87 -6.90 5.81 4.53
N GLU A 88 -7.56 4.95 3.78
CA GLU A 88 -9.00 4.74 3.85
C GLU A 88 -9.31 3.26 3.85
N PHE A 89 -10.39 2.87 4.54
CA PHE A 89 -10.87 1.50 4.55
C PHE A 89 -12.19 1.43 3.81
N TRP A 90 -12.28 0.48 2.88
CA TRP A 90 -13.43 0.29 2.01
C TRP A 90 -13.95 -1.13 2.13
N LYS A 91 -15.27 -1.30 2.01
CA LYS A 91 -15.90 -2.60 1.91
C LYS A 91 -16.63 -2.68 0.59
N PRO A 92 -16.48 -3.77 -0.18
CA PRO A 92 -17.24 -3.92 -1.42
C PRO A 92 -18.71 -4.17 -1.11
N VAL A 93 -19.57 -3.65 -1.96
CA VAL A 93 -21.00 -4.02 -1.94
C VAL A 93 -21.14 -5.43 -2.51
N SER A 94 -22.27 -6.09 -2.20
CA SER A 94 -22.47 -7.49 -2.57
C SER A 94 -22.38 -7.78 -4.07
N PHE A 95 -22.72 -6.82 -4.90
CA PHE A 95 -22.72 -6.96 -6.37
C PHE A 95 -21.41 -6.47 -7.02
N SER A 96 -20.39 -6.09 -6.23
CA SER A 96 -19.14 -5.59 -6.80
C SER A 96 -18.32 -6.76 -7.37
N PRO A 97 -17.86 -6.68 -8.62
CA PRO A 97 -16.89 -7.65 -9.12
C PRO A 97 -15.53 -7.43 -8.46
N LYS A 98 -14.68 -8.43 -8.51
CA LYS A 98 -13.28 -8.29 -8.12
C LYS A 98 -12.53 -7.57 -9.25
N TRP A 99 -11.67 -6.63 -8.90
CA TRP A 99 -10.85 -5.90 -9.88
C TRP A 99 -9.83 -6.78 -10.60
#